data_dc4da5c0aec67eedd7adba044ac84fb9
#
_entry.id   dc4da5c0aec67eedd7adba044ac84fb9
#
_cell.length_a   1.000
_cell.length_b   1.000
_cell.length_c   1.000
_cell.angle_alpha   90.00
_cell.angle_beta   90.00
_cell.angle_gamma   90.00
#
_symmetry.space_group_name_H-M   'P 1'
#
loop_
_entity.id
_entity.type
_entity.pdbx_description
1 polymer ?
#
loop_
_entity_poly.entity_id
_entity_poly.type
_entity_poly.pdbx_seq_one_letter_code
_entity_poly.pdbx_strand_id
1 'polypeptide(L)'
;TRETYLKIVAAFHCDSWEGYRTFESLEAERNNAMACYADQIQEANAARFVHNLDANHCNIWISQEAQSGQKHHPCQKPVDITERIIRTHTNPGGLVVDFFAGSGSTGVAAIRAGRSFILIDNDEPHRAEGAAWIEKERQKALCI
;
A
#
# COMPACT_ATOMS: atom_id res chain seq x y z
N THR A 1 -12.32 0.77 37.44
CA THR A 1 -11.61 1.97 37.92
C THR A 1 -10.73 1.64 39.09
N ARG A 2 -9.75 2.50 39.42
CA ARG A 2 -8.89 2.37 40.60
C ARG A 2 -9.73 2.26 41.90
N GLU A 3 -10.74 3.07 42.02
CA GLU A 3 -11.65 3.08 43.18
C GLU A 3 -12.39 1.74 43.35
N THR A 4 -12.91 1.19 42.25
CA THR A 4 -13.57 -0.13 42.26
C THR A 4 -12.59 -1.23 42.68
N TYR A 5 -11.37 -1.21 42.14
CA TYR A 5 -10.32 -2.15 42.50
C TYR A 5 -10.01 -2.10 43.99
N LEU A 6 -9.79 -0.90 44.55
CA LEU A 6 -9.50 -0.73 45.99
C LEU A 6 -10.65 -1.21 46.89
N LYS A 7 -11.91 -0.99 46.48
CA LYS A 7 -13.07 -1.51 47.19
C LYS A 7 -13.09 -3.04 47.23
N ILE A 8 -12.74 -3.70 46.12
CA ILE A 8 -12.65 -5.16 46.05
C ILE A 8 -11.52 -5.69 46.95
N VAL A 9 -10.33 -5.09 46.83
CA VAL A 9 -9.19 -5.49 47.69
C VAL A 9 -9.52 -5.37 49.16
N ALA A 10 -10.15 -4.27 49.59
CA ALA A 10 -10.54 -4.04 50.98
C ALA A 10 -11.64 -5.01 51.46
N ALA A 11 -12.63 -5.33 50.59
CA ALA A 11 -13.73 -6.22 50.93
C ALA A 11 -13.31 -7.68 51.06
N PHE A 12 -12.31 -8.12 50.31
CA PHE A 12 -11.90 -9.52 50.22
C PHE A 12 -10.50 -9.79 50.79
N HIS A 13 -9.81 -8.76 51.32
CA HIS A 13 -8.44 -8.85 51.84
C HIS A 13 -7.46 -9.51 50.84
N CYS A 14 -7.60 -9.18 49.57
CA CYS A 14 -6.81 -9.78 48.48
C CYS A 14 -5.32 -9.42 48.54
N ASP A 15 -4.96 -8.33 49.21
CA ASP A 15 -3.59 -7.85 49.41
C ASP A 15 -2.68 -8.86 50.12
N SER A 16 -3.27 -9.82 50.86
CA SER A 16 -2.56 -10.91 51.50
C SER A 16 -2.41 -12.16 50.63
N TRP A 17 -2.96 -12.21 49.45
CA TRP A 17 -2.93 -13.40 48.58
C TRP A 17 -1.62 -13.54 47.84
N GLU A 18 -1.17 -14.76 47.65
CA GLU A 18 -0.05 -15.07 46.80
C GLU A 18 -0.37 -14.65 45.35
N GLY A 19 0.51 -13.83 44.74
CA GLY A 19 0.29 -13.30 43.42
C GLY A 19 -0.52 -11.99 43.37
N TYR A 20 -0.84 -11.40 44.55
CA TYR A 20 -1.46 -10.07 44.55
C TYR A 20 -0.64 -9.04 43.79
N ARG A 21 -1.33 -8.22 43.02
CA ARG A 21 -0.72 -7.15 42.23
C ARG A 21 -1.44 -5.84 42.51
N THR A 22 -0.70 -4.76 42.67
CA THR A 22 -1.29 -3.43 42.88
C THR A 22 -1.99 -2.94 41.61
N PHE A 23 -2.94 -2.04 41.79
CA PHE A 23 -3.63 -1.42 40.68
C PHE A 23 -2.64 -0.75 39.70
N GLU A 24 -1.65 -0.06 40.24
CA GLU A 24 -0.60 0.62 39.50
C GLU A 24 0.24 -0.36 38.66
N SER A 25 0.56 -1.53 39.23
CA SER A 25 1.27 -2.59 38.48
C SER A 25 0.45 -3.14 37.32
N LEU A 26 -0.84 -3.39 37.54
CA LEU A 26 -1.76 -3.87 36.51
C LEU A 26 -2.01 -2.80 35.42
N GLU A 27 -2.10 -1.54 35.83
CA GLU A 27 -2.26 -0.43 34.91
C GLU A 27 -1.01 -0.22 34.05
N ALA A 28 0.19 -0.33 34.63
CA ALA A 28 1.44 -0.26 33.88
C ALA A 28 1.55 -1.38 32.84
N GLU A 29 1.23 -2.62 33.24
CA GLU A 29 1.22 -3.76 32.32
C GLU A 29 0.23 -3.59 31.19
N ARG A 30 -1.00 -3.16 31.51
CA ARG A 30 -2.01 -2.85 30.50
C ARG A 30 -1.51 -1.78 29.51
N ASN A 31 -0.90 -0.71 30.01
CA ASN A 31 -0.41 0.38 29.17
C ASN A 31 0.75 -0.08 28.26
N ASN A 32 1.65 -0.91 28.78
CA ASN A 32 2.72 -1.50 27.98
C ASN A 32 2.16 -2.44 26.90
N ALA A 33 1.17 -3.28 27.25
CA ALA A 33 0.51 -4.15 26.28
C ALA A 33 -0.22 -3.35 25.19
N MET A 34 -0.90 -2.26 25.58
CA MET A 34 -1.59 -1.38 24.62
C MET A 34 -0.62 -0.65 23.70
N ALA A 35 0.54 -0.21 24.21
CA ALA A 35 1.58 0.40 23.37
C ALA A 35 2.12 -0.60 22.33
N CYS A 36 2.48 -1.81 22.78
CA CYS A 36 2.94 -2.88 21.89
C CYS A 36 1.88 -3.24 20.84
N TYR A 37 0.60 -3.28 21.21
CA TYR A 37 -0.50 -3.53 20.29
C TYR A 37 -0.69 -2.40 19.29
N ALA A 38 -0.52 -1.14 19.69
CA ALA A 38 -0.57 0.01 18.81
C ALA A 38 0.55 -0.02 17.75
N ASP A 39 1.77 -0.40 18.15
CA ASP A 39 2.89 -0.58 17.22
C ASP A 39 2.61 -1.69 16.20
N GLN A 40 2.09 -2.83 16.64
CA GLN A 40 1.70 -3.93 15.76
C GLN A 40 0.60 -3.51 14.76
N ILE A 41 -0.39 -2.72 15.21
CA ILE A 41 -1.42 -2.16 14.32
C ILE A 41 -0.79 -1.21 13.31
N GLN A 42 0.15 -0.37 13.73
CA GLN A 42 0.82 0.57 12.84
C GLN A 42 1.63 -0.17 11.77
N GLU A 43 2.40 -1.19 12.13
CA GLU A 43 3.11 -2.05 11.18
C GLU A 43 2.16 -2.77 10.23
N ALA A 44 1.08 -3.37 10.76
CA ALA A 44 0.07 -4.03 9.94
C ALA A 44 -0.63 -3.06 8.98
N ASN A 45 -0.90 -1.83 9.39
CA ASN A 45 -1.49 -0.80 8.53
C ASN A 45 -0.50 -0.29 7.48
N ALA A 46 0.80 -0.20 7.80
CA ALA A 46 1.84 0.15 6.83
C ALA A 46 2.00 -0.93 5.74
N ALA A 47 1.76 -2.19 6.08
CA ALA A 47 1.78 -3.31 5.15
C ALA A 47 0.45 -3.50 4.39
N ARG A 48 -0.64 -2.85 4.82
CA ARG A 48 -1.95 -2.95 4.17
C ARG A 48 -1.99 -2.19 2.87
N PHE A 49 -2.76 -2.74 1.92
CA PHE A 49 -3.25 -1.98 0.77
C PHE A 49 -3.99 -0.74 1.25
N VAL A 50 -3.39 0.41 1.06
CA VAL A 50 -4.05 1.68 1.31
C VAL A 50 -4.76 2.08 0.02
N HIS A 51 -6.07 2.29 0.08
CA HIS A 51 -6.78 2.96 -0.99
C HIS A 51 -6.37 4.44 -1.00
N ASN A 52 -5.34 4.77 -1.76
CA ASN A 52 -4.79 6.12 -1.89
C ASN A 52 -5.54 6.96 -2.93
N LEU A 53 -6.85 6.82 -3.04
CA LEU A 53 -7.60 7.57 -4.03
C LEU A 53 -8.38 8.70 -3.35
N ASP A 54 -7.99 9.93 -3.64
CA ASP A 54 -8.59 11.16 -3.12
C ASP A 54 -9.92 11.54 -3.79
N ALA A 55 -10.46 10.73 -4.68
CA ALA A 55 -11.62 11.07 -5.49
C ALA A 55 -12.67 9.97 -5.53
N ASN A 56 -13.89 10.36 -5.83
CA ASN A 56 -15.06 9.51 -6.01
C ASN A 56 -14.75 8.25 -6.83
N HIS A 57 -14.76 7.11 -6.15
CA HIS A 57 -14.58 5.81 -6.79
C HIS A 57 -15.92 5.36 -7.34
N CYS A 58 -16.05 5.42 -8.67
CA CYS A 58 -17.12 4.72 -9.36
C CYS A 58 -16.57 3.40 -9.93
N ASN A 59 -17.44 2.45 -10.13
CA ASN A 59 -17.14 1.16 -10.77
C ASN A 59 -17.01 1.27 -12.30
N ILE A 60 -17.23 2.47 -12.87
CA ILE A 60 -17.08 2.75 -14.30
C ILE A 60 -15.84 3.63 -14.48
N TRP A 61 -14.86 3.13 -15.24
CA TRP A 61 -13.63 3.86 -15.55
C TRP A 61 -13.59 4.19 -17.03
N ILE A 62 -13.48 5.46 -17.35
CA ILE A 62 -13.38 5.97 -18.71
C ILE A 62 -11.92 6.33 -18.95
N SER A 63 -11.29 5.70 -19.94
CA SER A 63 -9.94 6.04 -20.37
C SER A 63 -9.97 7.08 -21.47
N GLN A 64 -9.23 8.15 -21.29
CA GLN A 64 -9.02 9.17 -22.34
C GLN A 64 -7.97 8.70 -23.37
N GLU A 65 -6.97 7.92 -22.95
CA GLU A 65 -5.93 7.37 -23.82
C GLU A 65 -6.49 6.34 -24.80
N ALA A 66 -7.48 5.55 -24.39
CA ALA A 66 -8.14 4.59 -25.29
C ALA A 66 -8.87 5.27 -26.46
N GLN A 67 -9.24 6.54 -26.31
CA GLN A 67 -9.95 7.33 -27.33
C GLN A 67 -8.99 8.03 -28.29
N SER A 68 -7.73 8.22 -27.93
CA SER A 68 -6.75 8.98 -28.73
C SER A 68 -6.21 8.25 -29.96
N GLY A 69 -6.48 6.95 -30.09
CA GLY A 69 -6.00 6.13 -31.22
C GLY A 69 -4.49 5.89 -31.29
N GLN A 70 -3.71 6.48 -30.38
CA GLN A 70 -2.26 6.26 -30.31
C GLN A 70 -1.95 4.97 -29.55
N LYS A 71 -1.87 3.88 -30.27
CA LYS A 71 -1.47 2.58 -29.71
C LYS A 71 -0.13 2.15 -30.30
N HIS A 72 0.80 1.77 -29.41
CA HIS A 72 2.06 1.13 -29.80
C HIS A 72 1.88 -0.37 -30.04
N HIS A 73 0.81 -0.97 -29.52
CA HIS A 73 0.49 -2.39 -29.69
C HIS A 73 -1.03 -2.60 -29.74
N PRO A 74 -1.55 -3.55 -30.55
CA PRO A 74 -3.00 -3.80 -30.66
C PRO A 74 -3.70 -4.10 -29.34
N CYS A 75 -3.00 -4.82 -28.44
CA CYS A 75 -3.50 -5.21 -27.13
C CYS A 75 -2.99 -4.32 -25.97
N GLN A 76 -2.47 -3.12 -26.30
CA GLN A 76 -1.97 -2.21 -25.27
C GLN A 76 -3.07 -1.82 -24.29
N LYS A 77 -2.75 -1.92 -22.99
CA LYS A 77 -3.61 -1.42 -21.93
C LYS A 77 -3.49 0.11 -21.85
N PRO A 78 -4.59 0.84 -21.61
CA PRO A 78 -4.55 2.27 -21.34
C PRO A 78 -3.68 2.57 -20.12
N VAL A 79 -2.71 3.47 -20.26
CA VAL A 79 -1.77 3.79 -19.19
C VAL A 79 -2.46 4.49 -18.04
N ASP A 80 -3.42 5.36 -18.30
CA ASP A 80 -4.22 6.09 -17.30
C ASP A 80 -4.98 5.12 -16.34
N ILE A 81 -5.58 4.07 -16.89
CA ILE A 81 -6.25 3.04 -16.10
C ILE A 81 -5.23 2.23 -15.30
N THR A 82 -4.13 1.82 -15.94
CA THR A 82 -3.07 1.05 -15.29
C THR A 82 -2.41 1.87 -14.16
N GLU A 83 -2.16 3.15 -14.38
CA GLU A 83 -1.64 4.06 -13.35
C GLU A 83 -2.59 4.16 -12.16
N ARG A 84 -3.89 4.30 -12.41
CA ARG A 84 -4.91 4.33 -11.36
C ARG A 84 -4.89 3.04 -10.53
N ILE A 85 -4.82 1.87 -11.17
CA ILE A 85 -4.70 0.58 -10.48
C ILE A 85 -3.45 0.55 -9.60
N ILE A 86 -2.30 0.93 -10.15
CA ILE A 86 -1.03 0.95 -9.43
C ILE A 86 -1.11 1.87 -8.21
N ARG A 87 -1.60 3.10 -8.36
CA ARG A 87 -1.75 4.06 -7.27
C ARG A 87 -2.68 3.55 -6.17
N THR A 88 -3.75 2.85 -6.56
CA THR A 88 -4.73 2.29 -5.62
C THR A 88 -4.16 1.13 -4.80
N HIS A 89 -3.33 0.28 -5.42
CA HIS A 89 -2.94 -1.01 -4.85
C HIS A 89 -1.48 -1.05 -4.37
N THR A 90 -0.73 0.04 -4.51
CA THR A 90 0.68 0.09 -4.08
C THR A 90 0.98 1.38 -3.33
N ASN A 91 1.91 1.32 -2.38
CA ASN A 91 2.46 2.51 -1.73
C ASN A 91 3.44 3.24 -2.66
N PRO A 92 3.67 4.56 -2.48
CA PRO A 92 4.76 5.27 -3.14
C PRO A 92 6.10 4.53 -2.96
N GLY A 93 6.87 4.40 -4.04
CA GLY A 93 8.13 3.64 -4.05
C GLY A 93 7.97 2.11 -4.07
N GLY A 94 6.74 1.59 -3.99
CA GLY A 94 6.46 0.16 -4.06
C GLY A 94 6.89 -0.49 -5.38
N LEU A 95 7.01 -1.82 -5.39
CA LEU A 95 7.40 -2.61 -6.55
C LEU A 95 6.17 -3.15 -7.29
N VAL A 96 6.13 -2.91 -8.59
CA VAL A 96 5.14 -3.46 -9.53
C VAL A 96 5.83 -4.53 -10.38
N VAL A 97 5.24 -5.71 -10.48
CA VAL A 97 5.76 -6.80 -11.31
C VAL A 97 4.72 -7.18 -12.35
N ASP A 98 5.13 -7.23 -13.64
CA ASP A 98 4.29 -7.65 -14.75
C ASP A 98 5.01 -8.76 -15.53
N PHE A 99 4.43 -9.94 -15.55
CA PHE A 99 4.99 -11.13 -16.19
C PHE A 99 4.65 -11.22 -17.68
N PHE A 100 3.80 -10.33 -18.20
CA PHE A 100 3.33 -10.29 -19.58
C PHE A 100 3.30 -8.85 -20.07
N ALA A 101 4.45 -8.19 -20.02
CA ALA A 101 4.59 -6.75 -20.15
C ALA A 101 4.19 -6.19 -21.52
N GLY A 102 4.32 -6.98 -22.59
CA GLY A 102 4.00 -6.58 -23.94
C GLY A 102 4.65 -5.24 -24.33
N SER A 103 3.84 -4.25 -24.64
CA SER A 103 4.28 -2.89 -25.00
C SER A 103 4.91 -2.09 -23.87
N GLY A 104 4.97 -2.61 -22.64
CA GLY A 104 5.55 -1.91 -21.48
C GLY A 104 4.64 -0.84 -20.86
N SER A 105 3.35 -0.82 -21.15
CA SER A 105 2.39 0.17 -20.59
C SER A 105 2.38 0.18 -19.05
N THR A 106 2.57 -0.98 -18.42
CA THR A 106 2.68 -1.10 -16.96
C THR A 106 3.91 -0.37 -16.42
N GLY A 107 5.05 -0.43 -17.12
CA GLY A 107 6.27 0.30 -16.74
C GLY A 107 6.10 1.82 -16.83
N VAL A 108 5.48 2.29 -17.91
CA VAL A 108 5.14 3.72 -18.08
C VAL A 108 4.21 4.19 -16.96
N ALA A 109 3.18 3.41 -16.65
CA ALA A 109 2.25 3.71 -15.56
C ALA A 109 2.93 3.71 -14.19
N ALA A 110 3.86 2.79 -13.95
CA ALA A 110 4.64 2.73 -12.71
C ALA A 110 5.55 3.96 -12.53
N ILE A 111 6.20 4.43 -13.60
CA ILE A 111 6.99 5.68 -13.59
C ILE A 111 6.11 6.85 -13.20
N ARG A 112 4.97 7.05 -13.87
CA ARG A 112 4.02 8.13 -13.57
C ARG A 112 3.50 8.07 -12.14
N ALA A 113 3.32 6.85 -11.65
CA ALA A 113 2.88 6.63 -10.28
C ALA A 113 4.00 6.76 -9.22
N GLY A 114 5.28 6.89 -9.60
CA GLY A 114 6.42 6.93 -8.68
C GLY A 114 6.68 5.58 -8.02
N ARG A 115 6.57 4.48 -8.76
CA ARG A 115 6.82 3.11 -8.30
C ARG A 115 7.99 2.49 -9.05
N SER A 116 8.66 1.55 -8.39
CA SER A 116 9.63 0.66 -9.04
C SER A 116 8.91 -0.44 -9.81
N PHE A 117 9.53 -1.01 -10.84
CA PHE A 117 8.90 -2.07 -11.61
C PHE A 117 9.90 -3.11 -12.12
N ILE A 118 9.38 -4.32 -12.34
CA ILE A 118 10.03 -5.42 -13.07
C ILE A 118 9.05 -5.86 -14.15
N LEU A 119 9.50 -5.84 -15.40
CA LEU A 119 8.72 -6.25 -16.55
C LEU A 119 9.36 -7.46 -17.19
N ILE A 120 8.55 -8.46 -17.48
CA ILE A 120 8.97 -9.71 -18.10
C ILE A 120 8.08 -9.94 -19.32
N ASP A 121 8.72 -10.29 -20.44
CA ASP A 121 8.04 -10.71 -21.66
C ASP A 121 8.97 -11.66 -22.43
N ASN A 122 8.42 -12.64 -23.13
CA ASN A 122 9.17 -13.60 -23.92
C ASN A 122 9.40 -13.12 -25.37
N ASP A 123 8.71 -12.09 -25.81
CA ASP A 123 8.82 -11.53 -27.15
C ASP A 123 9.86 -10.41 -27.22
N GLU A 124 10.95 -10.64 -27.95
CA GLU A 124 12.07 -9.68 -28.04
C GLU A 124 11.69 -8.36 -28.71
N PRO A 125 10.97 -8.33 -29.85
CA PRO A 125 10.50 -7.10 -30.46
C PRO A 125 9.66 -6.26 -29.51
N HIS A 126 8.71 -6.84 -28.80
CA HIS A 126 7.88 -6.12 -27.84
C HIS A 126 8.69 -5.57 -26.67
N ARG A 127 9.69 -6.33 -26.17
CA ARG A 127 10.59 -5.84 -25.12
C ARG A 127 11.39 -4.62 -25.55
N ALA A 128 11.94 -4.64 -26.77
CA ALA A 128 12.72 -3.53 -27.31
C ALA A 128 11.86 -2.26 -27.48
N GLU A 129 10.66 -2.40 -28.02
CA GLU A 129 9.72 -1.30 -28.19
C GLU A 129 9.27 -0.74 -26.84
N GLY A 130 8.91 -1.61 -25.89
CA GLY A 130 8.51 -1.25 -24.53
C GLY A 130 9.64 -0.53 -23.78
N ALA A 131 10.88 -1.01 -23.88
CA ALA A 131 12.05 -0.37 -23.27
C ALA A 131 12.27 1.05 -23.81
N ALA A 132 12.14 1.25 -25.12
CA ALA A 132 12.29 2.57 -25.75
C ALA A 132 11.19 3.54 -25.28
N TRP A 133 9.96 3.06 -25.16
CA TRP A 133 8.85 3.88 -24.64
C TRP A 133 9.04 4.26 -23.17
N ILE A 134 9.43 3.30 -22.34
CA ILE A 134 9.72 3.51 -20.92
C ILE A 134 10.85 4.53 -20.72
N GLU A 135 11.93 4.43 -21.50
CA GLU A 135 13.05 5.37 -21.43
C GLU A 135 12.62 6.80 -21.78
N LYS A 136 11.81 6.95 -22.82
CA LYS A 136 11.24 8.25 -23.20
C LYS A 136 10.37 8.85 -22.08
N GLU A 137 9.60 8.03 -21.39
CA GLU A 137 8.77 8.51 -20.26
C GLU A 137 9.61 8.88 -19.06
N ARG A 138 10.68 8.10 -18.76
CA ARG A 138 11.64 8.39 -17.69
C ARG A 138 12.33 9.74 -17.91
N GLN A 139 12.75 10.03 -19.12
CA GLN A 139 13.37 11.32 -19.47
C GLN A 139 12.41 12.49 -19.23
N LYS A 140 11.13 12.34 -19.56
CA LYS A 140 10.12 13.37 -19.26
C LYS A 140 9.96 13.61 -17.76
N ALA A 141 9.98 12.54 -16.95
CA ALA A 141 9.85 12.65 -15.50
C ALA A 141 11.05 13.32 -14.82
N LEU A 142 12.24 13.29 -15.44
CA LEU A 142 13.44 13.96 -14.94
C LEU A 142 13.52 15.45 -15.30
N CYS A 143 12.68 15.91 -16.21
CA CYS A 143 12.66 17.32 -16.67
C CYS A 143 11.64 18.19 -15.90
N ILE A 144 11.00 17.65 -14.88
CA ILE A 144 10.06 18.35 -13.98
C ILE A 144 10.69 18.54 -12.61
#